data_119c9cbbe66184fdda15fb436845779d
#
_entry.id   119c9cbbe66184fdda15fb436845779d
#
_cell.length_a   1.000
_cell.length_b   1.000
_cell.length_c   1.000
_cell.angle_alpha   90.00
_cell.angle_beta   90.00
_cell.angle_gamma   90.00
#
_symmetry.space_group_name_H-M   'P 1'
#
loop_
_entity.id
_entity.type
_entity.pdbx_description
1 polymer ?
#
loop_
_entity_poly.entity_id
_entity_poly.type
_entity_poly.pdbx_seq_one_letter_code
_entity_poly.pdbx_strand_id
1 'polypeptide(L)'
;MNTPATTNPSRRRFLRNALTLAASSIPAFYFPLTADADNNAPTSNANVRFLLRNDVDYAKHRQIFNKRITAMPKIIAVCANETGVQAAIAYAQQAKLPIAVKSGGHSFEGFSTNDGGLMLDLSGMNKPKYDKTTKRLTIQPGAKLGKVYEYLHQYGRMIPAGSCAGVGVAGLTLGGGYGFFARQLGLTCDSLQRVRMVDGKGKLHDSITNPELLWACKGGGNGNFGIITELEFKTHPAPTHFSSHRYKYRNLTPTSATQLAERWFEWMKTLPNTAYSSWVLNGKHVTVIVTDTSSTPSAALKAILAKLKAGATEVMTPRKDAFLRGIQRYKGGVEPMYFKNVSAGYYQGFSDIKALLPTICQQIGAAKLTTILQINTLGGAINNPALEATAAYPHRAFGYLGELQTYYDKATQTKQAEQIVRDIQGKLTAGGIKAHYRNYPDAELPNWETAYYGKSYPRLQALKRQFDPDNLIRHPQSVKL
;
A
#
# COMPACT_ATOMS: atom_id res chain seq x y z
N MET A 1 -38.46 43.59 -0.91
CA MET A 1 -39.01 43.26 -2.23
C MET A 1 -38.11 42.15 -2.83
N ASN A 2 -38.70 40.99 -2.81
CA ASN A 2 -38.51 39.79 -3.64
C ASN A 2 -37.16 39.47 -4.31
N THR A 3 -36.59 38.42 -3.79
CA THR A 3 -35.80 37.44 -4.51
C THR A 3 -36.57 36.84 -5.70
N PRO A 4 -35.88 36.23 -6.71
CA PRO A 4 -36.06 34.80 -6.76
C PRO A 4 -34.79 33.97 -7.01
N ALA A 5 -34.83 32.80 -6.42
CA ALA A 5 -33.96 31.67 -6.62
C ALA A 5 -34.09 31.09 -8.04
N THR A 6 -32.97 30.67 -8.63
CA THR A 6 -32.96 29.78 -9.80
C THR A 6 -32.50 28.39 -9.42
N THR A 7 -33.41 27.48 -9.50
CA THR A 7 -33.26 26.05 -9.38
C THR A 7 -32.67 25.45 -10.66
N ASN A 8 -31.76 24.54 -10.48
CA ASN A 8 -31.15 23.70 -11.50
C ASN A 8 -32.04 22.48 -11.80
N PRO A 9 -32.40 22.15 -13.04
CA PRO A 9 -33.05 20.90 -13.37
C PRO A 9 -32.09 19.96 -14.10
N SER A 10 -31.62 18.97 -13.44
CA SER A 10 -31.03 17.80 -14.07
C SER A 10 -31.85 16.55 -13.75
N ARG A 11 -31.94 15.68 -14.69
CA ARG A 11 -32.45 14.30 -14.64
C ARG A 11 -33.91 14.09 -15.07
N ARG A 12 -33.97 13.21 -16.08
CA ARG A 12 -35.07 12.44 -16.63
C ARG A 12 -35.60 12.94 -17.97
N ARG A 13 -35.09 12.26 -19.03
CA ARG A 13 -35.87 11.70 -20.13
C ARG A 13 -34.96 11.31 -21.28
N PHE A 14 -34.74 10.01 -21.44
CA PHE A 14 -34.64 9.37 -22.75
C PHE A 14 -34.89 7.88 -22.59
N LEU A 15 -36.17 7.54 -22.61
CA LEU A 15 -36.65 6.21 -22.95
C LEU A 15 -37.75 6.40 -24.00
N ARG A 16 -37.65 5.61 -25.04
CA ARG A 16 -38.55 5.34 -26.15
C ARG A 16 -38.20 5.99 -27.47
N ASN A 17 -37.62 5.15 -28.35
CA ASN A 17 -38.29 4.71 -29.56
C ASN A 17 -37.60 3.44 -30.07
N ALA A 18 -38.40 2.44 -30.26
CA ALA A 18 -38.09 1.12 -30.77
C ALA A 18 -38.40 1.02 -32.27
N LEU A 19 -37.88 -0.09 -32.85
CA LEU A 19 -38.27 -0.75 -34.13
C LEU A 19 -37.63 -0.18 -35.38
N THR A 20 -36.92 -0.95 -36.26
CA THR A 20 -37.27 -2.27 -36.84
C THR A 20 -36.07 -2.84 -37.61
N LEU A 21 -35.87 -4.15 -37.49
CA LEU A 21 -35.48 -5.18 -38.48
C LEU A 21 -34.30 -4.98 -39.44
N ALA A 22 -33.24 -5.79 -39.24
CA ALA A 22 -32.75 -6.68 -40.32
C ALA A 22 -32.04 -7.89 -39.67
N ALA A 23 -32.61 -9.07 -39.82
CA ALA A 23 -32.03 -10.36 -39.48
C ALA A 23 -30.95 -10.72 -40.47
N SER A 24 -29.70 -10.87 -39.99
CA SER A 24 -28.66 -11.66 -40.67
C SER A 24 -28.18 -12.74 -39.70
N SER A 25 -28.47 -13.97 -40.06
CA SER A 25 -28.13 -15.21 -39.36
C SER A 25 -26.62 -15.40 -39.33
N ILE A 26 -26.01 -15.23 -38.15
CA ILE A 26 -24.68 -15.75 -37.83
C ILE A 26 -24.91 -17.05 -37.05
N PRO A 27 -24.34 -18.20 -37.46
CA PRO A 27 -24.48 -19.44 -36.70
C PRO A 27 -23.81 -19.25 -35.31
N ALA A 28 -24.62 -19.35 -34.26
CA ALA A 28 -24.14 -19.48 -32.90
C ALA A 28 -23.38 -20.82 -32.81
N PHE A 29 -22.05 -20.76 -32.74
CA PHE A 29 -21.26 -21.87 -32.23
C PHE A 29 -21.60 -22.03 -30.75
N TYR A 30 -22.51 -22.94 -30.49
CA TYR A 30 -22.74 -23.50 -29.14
C TYR A 30 -21.52 -24.32 -28.81
N PHE A 31 -20.57 -23.75 -28.08
CA PHE A 31 -19.65 -24.54 -27.28
C PHE A 31 -20.47 -25.07 -26.10
N PRO A 32 -20.64 -26.38 -25.94
CA PRO A 32 -21.17 -26.90 -24.70
C PRO A 32 -20.15 -26.51 -23.62
N LEU A 33 -20.55 -25.67 -22.69
CA LEU A 33 -19.95 -25.57 -21.37
C LEU A 33 -20.16 -26.96 -20.75
N THR A 34 -19.21 -27.86 -20.96
CA THR A 34 -19.07 -29.04 -20.10
C THR A 34 -18.82 -28.46 -18.72
N ALA A 35 -19.85 -28.45 -17.91
CA ALA A 35 -19.72 -28.33 -16.47
C ALA A 35 -18.94 -29.58 -16.03
N ASP A 36 -17.61 -29.48 -16.01
CA ASP A 36 -16.81 -30.31 -15.14
C ASP A 36 -17.25 -29.95 -13.73
N ALA A 37 -18.26 -30.67 -13.25
CA ALA A 37 -18.57 -30.77 -11.84
C ALA A 37 -17.30 -31.35 -11.22
N ASP A 38 -16.45 -30.44 -10.67
CA ASP A 38 -15.26 -30.80 -9.91
C ASP A 38 -15.75 -31.64 -8.72
N ASN A 39 -15.76 -32.97 -8.86
CA ASN A 39 -16.11 -33.94 -7.81
C ASN A 39 -15.19 -33.83 -6.58
N ASN A 40 -14.28 -32.85 -6.57
CA ASN A 40 -13.30 -32.53 -5.54
C ASN A 40 -13.42 -31.10 -5.00
N ALA A 41 -14.60 -30.49 -5.04
CA ALA A 41 -14.78 -29.17 -4.40
C ALA A 41 -14.55 -29.32 -2.89
N PRO A 42 -13.73 -28.44 -2.26
CA PRO A 42 -13.45 -28.55 -0.83
C PRO A 42 -14.69 -28.22 0.00
N THR A 43 -14.89 -28.97 1.08
CA THR A 43 -16.03 -28.74 1.99
C THR A 43 -15.74 -27.55 2.89
N SER A 44 -16.66 -26.59 2.91
CA SER A 44 -16.65 -25.47 3.85
C SER A 44 -17.04 -25.91 5.27
N ASN A 45 -16.45 -25.27 6.28
CA ASN A 45 -16.76 -25.50 7.70
C ASN A 45 -16.62 -24.19 8.51
N ALA A 46 -16.73 -24.27 9.84
CA ALA A 46 -16.63 -23.10 10.72
C ALA A 46 -15.26 -22.38 10.66
N ASN A 47 -14.20 -23.05 10.22
CA ASN A 47 -12.84 -22.50 10.18
C ASN A 47 -12.49 -21.88 8.82
N VAL A 48 -13.04 -22.40 7.72
CA VAL A 48 -12.80 -21.93 6.37
C VAL A 48 -14.02 -22.12 5.49
N ARG A 49 -14.35 -21.07 4.72
CA ARG A 49 -15.38 -21.10 3.68
C ARG A 49 -14.70 -21.04 2.32
N PHE A 50 -14.92 -22.05 1.50
CA PHE A 50 -14.45 -22.09 0.13
C PHE A 50 -15.53 -21.54 -0.81
N LEU A 51 -15.15 -20.60 -1.67
CA LEU A 51 -16.03 -19.95 -2.65
C LEU A 51 -15.58 -20.30 -4.05
N LEU A 52 -16.45 -20.93 -4.81
CA LEU A 52 -16.29 -21.16 -6.25
C LEU A 52 -16.84 -19.97 -7.04
N ARG A 53 -16.53 -19.90 -8.34
CA ARG A 53 -16.91 -18.75 -9.20
C ARG A 53 -18.42 -18.48 -9.25
N ASN A 54 -19.23 -19.51 -9.05
CA ASN A 54 -20.71 -19.44 -9.07
C ASN A 54 -21.32 -19.05 -7.71
N ASP A 55 -20.52 -18.99 -6.64
CA ASP A 55 -21.02 -18.60 -5.33
C ASP A 55 -21.35 -17.11 -5.27
N VAL A 56 -22.47 -16.79 -4.64
CA VAL A 56 -23.01 -15.41 -4.53
C VAL A 56 -22.00 -14.43 -3.92
N ASP A 57 -21.18 -14.88 -2.97
CA ASP A 57 -20.18 -14.06 -2.29
C ASP A 57 -18.82 -14.00 -3.02
N TYR A 58 -18.62 -14.81 -4.08
CA TYR A 58 -17.33 -14.86 -4.77
C TYR A 58 -16.88 -13.48 -5.28
N ALA A 59 -17.77 -12.76 -5.97
CA ALA A 59 -17.45 -11.44 -6.53
C ALA A 59 -17.02 -10.44 -5.44
N LYS A 60 -17.68 -10.45 -4.29
CA LYS A 60 -17.35 -9.62 -3.12
C LYS A 60 -15.97 -9.94 -2.57
N HIS A 61 -15.66 -11.21 -2.37
CA HIS A 61 -14.37 -11.63 -1.80
C HIS A 61 -13.22 -11.51 -2.80
N ARG A 62 -13.49 -11.70 -4.12
CA ARG A 62 -12.51 -11.47 -5.18
C ARG A 62 -12.06 -10.02 -5.28
N GLN A 63 -12.92 -9.08 -4.92
CA GLN A 63 -12.66 -7.65 -5.08
C GLN A 63 -11.42 -7.22 -4.30
N ILE A 64 -10.51 -6.49 -4.99
CA ILE A 64 -9.36 -5.80 -4.43
C ILE A 64 -9.44 -4.31 -4.74
N PHE A 65 -8.58 -3.50 -4.11
CA PHE A 65 -8.68 -2.04 -4.20
C PHE A 65 -8.37 -1.49 -5.60
N ASN A 66 -7.43 -2.11 -6.34
CA ASN A 66 -7.08 -1.68 -7.70
C ASN A 66 -7.98 -2.35 -8.74
N LYS A 67 -8.92 -1.59 -9.32
CA LYS A 67 -9.82 -2.06 -10.39
C LYS A 67 -9.12 -2.49 -11.68
N ARG A 68 -7.86 -2.08 -11.88
CA ARG A 68 -7.05 -2.51 -13.03
C ARG A 68 -6.83 -4.01 -13.05
N ILE A 69 -6.84 -4.64 -11.88
CA ILE A 69 -6.57 -6.06 -11.72
C ILE A 69 -7.86 -6.86 -11.91
N THR A 70 -7.87 -7.68 -12.94
CA THR A 70 -9.03 -8.49 -13.34
C THR A 70 -8.88 -9.97 -13.04
N ALA A 71 -7.81 -10.38 -12.33
CA ALA A 71 -7.50 -11.77 -12.01
C ALA A 71 -8.70 -12.53 -11.42
N MET A 72 -8.86 -13.79 -11.85
CA MET A 72 -9.96 -14.68 -11.49
C MET A 72 -9.44 -15.95 -10.80
N PRO A 73 -9.32 -15.97 -9.47
CA PRO A 73 -8.96 -17.18 -8.74
C PRO A 73 -9.89 -18.36 -9.11
N LYS A 74 -9.36 -19.59 -9.17
CA LYS A 74 -10.20 -20.79 -9.32
C LYS A 74 -11.11 -20.92 -8.09
N ILE A 75 -10.56 -20.63 -6.91
CA ILE A 75 -11.25 -20.75 -5.62
C ILE A 75 -10.77 -19.67 -4.65
N ILE A 76 -11.64 -19.24 -3.75
CA ILE A 76 -11.33 -18.33 -2.65
C ILE A 76 -11.56 -19.06 -1.33
N ALA A 77 -10.52 -19.13 -0.47
CA ALA A 77 -10.62 -19.66 0.88
C ALA A 77 -10.72 -18.50 1.88
N VAL A 78 -11.91 -18.24 2.42
CA VAL A 78 -12.15 -17.24 3.47
C VAL A 78 -11.90 -17.88 4.82
N CYS A 79 -10.75 -17.57 5.43
CA CYS A 79 -10.30 -18.18 6.68
C CYS A 79 -10.81 -17.40 7.90
N ALA A 80 -11.34 -18.11 8.89
CA ALA A 80 -11.79 -17.54 10.15
C ALA A 80 -10.73 -17.63 11.27
N ASN A 81 -9.80 -18.55 11.15
CA ASN A 81 -8.76 -18.83 12.13
C ASN A 81 -7.59 -19.60 11.50
N GLU A 82 -6.61 -19.96 12.33
CA GLU A 82 -5.39 -20.67 11.95
C GLU A 82 -5.67 -22.08 11.38
N THR A 83 -6.62 -22.81 11.97
CA THR A 83 -7.05 -24.12 11.44
C THR A 83 -7.62 -24.00 10.04
N GLY A 84 -8.36 -22.92 9.75
CA GLY A 84 -8.87 -22.63 8.41
C GLY A 84 -7.74 -22.34 7.41
N VAL A 85 -6.70 -21.63 7.84
CA VAL A 85 -5.50 -21.42 7.01
C VAL A 85 -4.80 -22.74 6.67
N GLN A 86 -4.62 -23.63 7.66
CA GLN A 86 -4.03 -24.95 7.45
C GLN A 86 -4.85 -25.79 6.48
N ALA A 87 -6.19 -25.80 6.62
CA ALA A 87 -7.09 -26.52 5.72
C ALA A 87 -7.00 -25.98 4.27
N ALA A 88 -6.92 -24.66 4.10
CA ALA A 88 -6.78 -24.03 2.79
C ALA A 88 -5.43 -24.38 2.12
N ILE A 89 -4.34 -24.43 2.88
CA ILE A 89 -3.02 -24.87 2.40
C ILE A 89 -3.05 -26.33 1.98
N ALA A 90 -3.59 -27.24 2.82
CA ALA A 90 -3.71 -28.65 2.52
C ALA A 90 -4.50 -28.90 1.22
N TYR A 91 -5.61 -28.18 1.04
CA TYR A 91 -6.37 -28.24 -0.20
C TYR A 91 -5.55 -27.75 -1.40
N ALA A 92 -4.86 -26.60 -1.27
CA ALA A 92 -4.05 -26.06 -2.35
C ALA A 92 -2.90 -27.02 -2.77
N GLN A 93 -2.27 -27.69 -1.82
CA GLN A 93 -1.27 -28.74 -2.07
C GLN A 93 -1.86 -29.90 -2.88
N GLN A 94 -2.98 -30.46 -2.41
CA GLN A 94 -3.67 -31.57 -3.08
C GLN A 94 -4.11 -31.19 -4.50
N ALA A 95 -4.67 -29.99 -4.67
CA ALA A 95 -5.15 -29.48 -5.95
C ALA A 95 -4.05 -28.86 -6.83
N LYS A 96 -2.80 -28.80 -6.34
CA LYS A 96 -1.63 -28.17 -7.00
C LYS A 96 -1.89 -26.72 -7.42
N LEU A 97 -2.61 -25.95 -6.60
CA LEU A 97 -2.97 -24.57 -6.86
C LEU A 97 -1.98 -23.59 -6.18
N PRO A 98 -1.41 -22.61 -6.90
CA PRO A 98 -0.65 -21.56 -6.27
C PRO A 98 -1.53 -20.72 -5.36
N ILE A 99 -0.98 -20.27 -4.22
CA ILE A 99 -1.69 -19.44 -3.25
C ILE A 99 -1.25 -17.98 -3.38
N ALA A 100 -2.23 -17.06 -3.52
CA ALA A 100 -2.07 -15.64 -3.27
C ALA A 100 -2.79 -15.26 -1.96
N VAL A 101 -2.18 -14.37 -1.15
CA VAL A 101 -2.67 -14.04 0.20
C VAL A 101 -3.28 -12.65 0.21
N LYS A 102 -4.54 -12.55 0.63
CA LYS A 102 -5.27 -11.28 0.76
C LYS A 102 -5.52 -10.93 2.23
N SER A 103 -4.94 -9.83 2.69
CA SER A 103 -5.29 -9.12 3.92
C SER A 103 -6.28 -7.99 3.58
N GLY A 104 -5.81 -6.76 3.40
CA GLY A 104 -6.64 -5.62 2.97
C GLY A 104 -6.90 -5.51 1.47
N GLY A 105 -6.21 -6.28 0.61
CA GLY A 105 -6.38 -6.22 -0.83
C GLY A 105 -5.84 -4.95 -1.50
N HIS A 106 -4.85 -4.27 -0.91
CA HIS A 106 -4.29 -3.00 -1.38
C HIS A 106 -2.99 -3.12 -2.19
N SER A 107 -2.58 -4.33 -2.60
CA SER A 107 -1.42 -4.48 -3.49
C SER A 107 -1.64 -3.72 -4.79
N PHE A 108 -0.69 -2.86 -5.19
CA PHE A 108 -0.79 -2.04 -6.41
C PHE A 108 -0.80 -2.89 -7.68
N GLU A 109 -0.05 -4.00 -7.66
CA GLU A 109 0.07 -4.94 -8.79
C GLU A 109 -0.79 -6.21 -8.63
N GLY A 110 -1.74 -6.21 -7.66
CA GLY A 110 -2.64 -7.32 -7.49
C GLY A 110 -2.02 -8.58 -6.89
N PHE A 111 -0.86 -8.50 -6.24
CA PHE A 111 -0.18 -9.67 -5.65
C PHE A 111 -0.97 -10.35 -4.51
N SER A 112 -2.09 -9.78 -4.13
CA SER A 112 -3.03 -10.36 -3.16
C SER A 112 -4.10 -11.26 -3.80
N THR A 113 -4.04 -11.48 -5.11
CA THR A 113 -4.90 -12.37 -5.89
C THR A 113 -4.08 -13.06 -6.99
N ASN A 114 -4.67 -14.05 -7.68
CA ASN A 114 -4.04 -14.72 -8.81
C ASN A 114 -5.10 -15.18 -9.83
N ASP A 115 -4.66 -15.57 -11.02
CA ASP A 115 -5.50 -16.23 -12.01
C ASP A 115 -5.42 -17.74 -11.83
N GLY A 116 -6.59 -18.39 -11.78
CA GLY A 116 -6.68 -19.86 -11.78
C GLY A 116 -6.17 -20.57 -10.53
N GLY A 117 -5.58 -19.83 -9.56
CA GLY A 117 -5.08 -20.38 -8.31
C GLY A 117 -6.08 -20.29 -7.15
N LEU A 118 -5.59 -20.43 -5.93
CA LEU A 118 -6.32 -20.21 -4.70
C LEU A 118 -6.00 -18.82 -4.15
N MET A 119 -7.00 -18.00 -3.90
CA MET A 119 -6.87 -16.77 -3.13
C MET A 119 -7.25 -17.03 -1.67
N LEU A 120 -6.30 -16.92 -0.75
CA LEU A 120 -6.52 -17.08 0.68
C LEU A 120 -6.89 -15.72 1.27
N ASP A 121 -8.17 -15.56 1.63
CA ASP A 121 -8.74 -14.30 2.16
C ASP A 121 -8.76 -14.33 3.69
N LEU A 122 -7.97 -13.45 4.30
CA LEU A 122 -7.83 -13.31 5.75
C LEU A 122 -8.82 -12.30 6.36
N SER A 123 -9.77 -11.77 5.60
CA SER A 123 -10.71 -10.74 6.08
C SER A 123 -11.55 -11.18 7.28
N GLY A 124 -11.76 -12.50 7.46
CA GLY A 124 -12.40 -13.08 8.65
C GLY A 124 -11.53 -13.04 9.91
N MET A 125 -10.22 -12.88 9.77
CA MET A 125 -9.24 -12.84 10.86
C MET A 125 -8.86 -11.38 11.15
N ASN A 126 -9.66 -10.64 11.90
CA ASN A 126 -9.48 -9.19 12.06
C ASN A 126 -9.57 -8.67 13.51
N LYS A 127 -9.51 -9.57 14.48
CA LYS A 127 -9.71 -9.22 15.91
C LYS A 127 -8.44 -8.64 16.52
N PRO A 128 -8.50 -7.45 17.16
CA PRO A 128 -7.42 -6.89 17.97
C PRO A 128 -7.59 -7.26 19.44
N LYS A 129 -6.47 -7.38 20.17
CA LYS A 129 -6.42 -7.53 21.63
C LYS A 129 -5.27 -6.66 22.17
N TYR A 130 -5.57 -5.70 23.02
CA TYR A 130 -4.57 -4.85 23.68
C TYR A 130 -4.37 -5.27 25.13
N ASP A 131 -3.12 -5.47 25.52
CA ASP A 131 -2.71 -5.71 26.88
C ASP A 131 -2.21 -4.40 27.52
N LYS A 132 -2.92 -3.93 28.54
CA LYS A 132 -2.61 -2.68 29.24
C LYS A 132 -1.33 -2.78 30.07
N THR A 133 -0.98 -3.96 30.57
CA THR A 133 0.21 -4.21 31.40
C THR A 133 1.48 -4.16 30.56
N THR A 134 1.52 -4.96 29.50
CA THR A 134 2.68 -5.04 28.59
C THR A 134 2.69 -3.95 27.51
N LYS A 135 1.59 -3.20 27.36
CA LYS A 135 1.38 -2.18 26.32
C LYS A 135 1.56 -2.74 24.90
N ARG A 136 1.17 -4.01 24.70
CA ARG A 136 1.25 -4.71 23.42
C ARG A 136 -0.12 -4.86 22.78
N LEU A 137 -0.13 -4.77 21.44
CA LEU A 137 -1.27 -5.09 20.60
C LEU A 137 -1.02 -6.43 19.94
N THR A 138 -1.83 -7.43 20.23
CA THR A 138 -1.95 -8.65 19.44
C THR A 138 -3.10 -8.47 18.45
N ILE A 139 -2.88 -8.76 17.17
CA ILE A 139 -3.87 -8.51 16.13
C ILE A 139 -3.81 -9.54 15.02
N GLN A 140 -4.96 -9.90 14.48
CA GLN A 140 -5.08 -10.80 13.35
C GLN A 140 -4.84 -10.07 12.02
N PRO A 141 -4.31 -10.77 10.99
CA PRO A 141 -3.74 -10.17 9.78
C PRO A 141 -4.75 -9.47 8.85
N GLY A 142 -6.03 -9.81 8.91
CA GLY A 142 -7.09 -9.20 8.11
C GLY A 142 -7.59 -7.85 8.63
N ALA A 143 -7.10 -7.38 9.79
CA ALA A 143 -7.48 -6.09 10.35
C ALA A 143 -7.01 -4.93 9.46
N LYS A 144 -7.87 -3.91 9.31
CA LYS A 144 -7.59 -2.71 8.53
C LYS A 144 -7.13 -1.55 9.42
N LEU A 145 -6.21 -0.73 8.93
CA LEU A 145 -5.56 0.34 9.71
C LEU A 145 -6.54 1.31 10.37
N GLY A 146 -7.62 1.68 9.69
CA GLY A 146 -8.63 2.55 10.27
C GLY A 146 -9.20 1.99 11.58
N LYS A 147 -9.50 0.69 11.61
CA LYS A 147 -9.97 0.00 12.81
C LYS A 147 -8.89 -0.17 13.88
N VAL A 148 -7.64 -0.35 13.47
CA VAL A 148 -6.49 -0.41 14.39
C VAL A 148 -6.33 0.91 15.14
N TYR A 149 -6.37 2.06 14.42
CA TYR A 149 -6.30 3.38 15.04
C TYR A 149 -7.47 3.66 15.97
N GLU A 150 -8.70 3.36 15.55
CA GLU A 150 -9.91 3.52 16.38
C GLU A 150 -9.82 2.67 17.66
N TYR A 151 -9.39 1.42 17.55
CA TYR A 151 -9.27 0.50 18.68
C TYR A 151 -8.19 0.95 19.67
N LEU A 152 -6.99 1.30 19.20
CA LEU A 152 -5.88 1.71 20.08
C LEU A 152 -6.11 3.09 20.70
N HIS A 153 -6.82 3.97 20.01
CA HIS A 153 -7.14 5.32 20.53
C HIS A 153 -7.91 5.29 21.86
N GLN A 154 -8.77 4.28 22.07
CA GLN A 154 -9.50 4.08 23.33
C GLN A 154 -8.57 3.90 24.54
N TYR A 155 -7.33 3.51 24.30
CA TYR A 155 -6.28 3.30 25.31
C TYR A 155 -5.22 4.40 25.29
N GLY A 156 -5.41 5.47 24.51
CA GLY A 156 -4.39 6.50 24.33
C GLY A 156 -3.12 5.97 23.63
N ARG A 157 -3.26 4.92 22.79
CA ARG A 157 -2.14 4.24 22.16
C ARG A 157 -2.25 4.27 20.63
N MET A 158 -1.11 4.01 19.95
CA MET A 158 -1.02 3.85 18.51
C MET A 158 0.15 2.94 18.10
N ILE A 159 0.18 2.53 16.84
CA ILE A 159 1.37 2.00 16.14
C ILE A 159 1.73 2.97 14.99
N PRO A 160 3.03 3.12 14.63
CA PRO A 160 3.44 3.98 13.51
C PRO A 160 3.12 3.31 12.18
N ALA A 161 1.92 3.54 11.65
CA ALA A 161 1.48 2.92 10.40
C ALA A 161 1.04 3.98 9.38
N GLY A 162 0.69 3.54 8.17
CA GLY A 162 0.12 4.38 7.13
C GLY A 162 -1.24 4.95 7.51
N SER A 163 -1.69 5.98 6.81
CA SER A 163 -2.96 6.68 7.11
C SER A 163 -4.19 6.11 6.41
N CYS A 164 -4.01 5.34 5.31
CA CYS A 164 -5.12 4.82 4.52
C CYS A 164 -5.92 3.78 5.30
N ALA A 165 -7.17 4.08 5.64
CA ALA A 165 -8.00 3.28 6.53
C ALA A 165 -8.28 1.86 6.01
N GLY A 166 -8.36 1.67 4.69
CA GLY A 166 -8.65 0.39 4.03
C GLY A 166 -7.46 -0.58 3.97
N VAL A 167 -6.23 -0.10 4.18
CA VAL A 167 -5.02 -0.91 4.08
C VAL A 167 -4.97 -1.97 5.18
N GLY A 168 -4.64 -3.22 4.82
CA GLY A 168 -4.48 -4.31 5.78
C GLY A 168 -3.18 -4.18 6.58
N VAL A 169 -3.28 -4.37 7.89
CA VAL A 169 -2.14 -4.23 8.81
C VAL A 169 -0.99 -5.17 8.46
N ALA A 170 -1.29 -6.41 8.07
CA ALA A 170 -0.26 -7.41 7.78
C ALA A 170 0.55 -7.04 6.54
N GLY A 171 -0.11 -6.83 5.38
CA GLY A 171 0.60 -6.49 4.14
C GLY A 171 1.48 -5.25 4.27
N LEU A 172 0.99 -4.21 4.96
CA LEU A 172 1.76 -3.00 5.24
C LEU A 172 3.01 -3.33 6.06
N THR A 173 2.84 -3.99 7.20
CA THR A 173 3.91 -4.28 8.17
C THR A 173 5.01 -5.15 7.56
N LEU A 174 4.60 -6.22 6.87
CA LEU A 174 5.53 -7.22 6.33
C LEU A 174 6.46 -6.66 5.25
N GLY A 175 6.07 -5.57 4.58
CA GLY A 175 6.93 -4.87 3.62
C GLY A 175 7.60 -3.60 4.18
N GLY A 176 7.52 -3.36 5.50
CA GLY A 176 8.09 -2.20 6.18
C GLY A 176 7.02 -1.33 6.85
N GLY A 177 6.27 -0.57 6.07
CA GLY A 177 5.20 0.29 6.53
C GLY A 177 5.68 1.65 7.03
N TYR A 178 5.62 2.69 6.19
CA TYR A 178 5.89 4.06 6.61
C TYR A 178 4.59 4.88 6.73
N GLY A 179 4.68 6.00 7.42
CA GLY A 179 3.60 6.96 7.58
C GLY A 179 4.07 8.23 8.28
N PHE A 180 3.13 9.07 8.72
CA PHE A 180 3.41 10.37 9.35
C PHE A 180 4.28 10.27 10.61
N PHE A 181 4.31 9.13 11.27
CA PHE A 181 5.00 8.91 12.55
C PHE A 181 6.34 8.18 12.38
N ALA A 182 6.68 7.77 11.15
CA ALA A 182 7.82 6.91 10.92
C ALA A 182 9.17 7.59 11.26
N ARG A 183 9.27 8.91 11.06
CA ARG A 183 10.45 9.68 11.46
C ARG A 183 10.69 9.69 12.97
N GLN A 184 9.62 9.68 13.75
CA GLN A 184 9.68 9.70 15.23
C GLN A 184 9.81 8.30 15.81
N LEU A 185 9.12 7.30 15.26
CA LEU A 185 8.89 6.01 15.89
C LEU A 185 9.43 4.81 15.12
N GLY A 186 10.00 5.03 13.92
CA GLY A 186 10.41 3.96 13.00
C GLY A 186 9.27 3.52 12.09
N LEU A 187 9.55 2.54 11.25
CA LEU A 187 8.56 1.89 10.39
C LEU A 187 7.58 1.05 11.23
N THR A 188 6.44 0.68 10.65
CA THR A 188 5.47 -0.20 11.33
C THR A 188 6.12 -1.52 11.74
N CYS A 189 6.97 -2.09 10.90
CA CYS A 189 7.69 -3.33 11.18
C CYS A 189 8.71 -3.20 12.32
N ASP A 190 9.20 -2.00 12.63
CA ASP A 190 10.12 -1.78 13.76
C ASP A 190 9.41 -1.92 15.12
N SER A 191 8.09 -1.72 15.13
CA SER A 191 7.25 -1.97 16.31
C SER A 191 6.80 -3.44 16.45
N LEU A 192 7.00 -4.29 15.40
CA LEU A 192 6.64 -5.71 15.43
C LEU A 192 7.53 -6.48 16.39
N GLN A 193 6.93 -7.25 17.32
CA GLN A 193 7.63 -8.00 18.36
C GLN A 193 7.51 -9.52 18.22
N ARG A 194 6.40 -9.99 17.62
CA ARG A 194 6.13 -11.41 17.43
C ARG A 194 5.22 -11.60 16.23
N VAL A 195 5.37 -12.74 15.56
CA VAL A 195 4.45 -13.24 14.54
C VAL A 195 4.18 -14.73 14.73
N ARG A 196 2.98 -15.15 14.35
CA ARG A 196 2.66 -16.56 14.09
C ARG A 196 2.36 -16.73 12.61
N MET A 197 2.81 -17.84 12.06
CA MET A 197 2.73 -18.12 10.62
C MET A 197 2.48 -19.60 10.37
N VAL A 198 1.59 -19.90 9.44
CA VAL A 198 1.49 -21.25 8.84
C VAL A 198 2.31 -21.25 7.57
N ASP A 199 3.27 -22.17 7.45
CA ASP A 199 4.17 -22.30 6.30
C ASP A 199 3.50 -23.00 5.10
N GLY A 200 4.23 -23.11 3.97
CA GLY A 200 3.74 -23.77 2.75
C GLY A 200 3.45 -25.27 2.92
N LYS A 201 3.90 -25.89 4.01
CA LYS A 201 3.61 -27.30 4.39
C LYS A 201 2.44 -27.43 5.35
N GLY A 202 1.79 -26.32 5.76
CA GLY A 202 0.70 -26.32 6.74
C GLY A 202 1.17 -26.36 8.21
N LYS A 203 2.50 -26.26 8.47
CA LYS A 203 3.05 -26.24 9.83
C LYS A 203 3.00 -24.85 10.43
N LEU A 204 2.59 -24.79 11.71
CA LEU A 204 2.60 -23.54 12.48
C LEU A 204 3.99 -23.24 13.01
N HIS A 205 4.38 -21.98 12.88
CA HIS A 205 5.62 -21.40 13.43
C HIS A 205 5.31 -20.20 14.29
N ASP A 206 6.13 -20.00 15.33
CA ASP A 206 6.11 -18.86 16.22
C ASP A 206 7.50 -18.22 16.25
N SER A 207 7.57 -16.91 16.08
CA SER A 207 8.85 -16.19 16.07
C SER A 207 9.55 -16.12 17.42
N ILE A 208 8.90 -16.50 18.54
CA ILE A 208 9.56 -16.66 19.83
C ILE A 208 10.58 -17.80 19.76
N THR A 209 10.23 -18.90 19.13
CA THR A 209 11.10 -20.07 18.95
C THR A 209 11.92 -20.02 17.64
N ASN A 210 11.57 -19.10 16.74
CA ASN A 210 12.27 -18.93 15.46
C ASN A 210 12.48 -17.43 15.16
N PRO A 211 13.55 -16.80 15.68
CA PRO A 211 13.83 -15.37 15.48
C PRO A 211 14.03 -14.96 14.02
N GLU A 212 14.49 -15.90 13.15
CA GLU A 212 14.65 -15.65 11.71
C GLU A 212 13.32 -15.30 11.04
N LEU A 213 12.22 -15.90 11.51
CA LEU A 213 10.89 -15.56 11.04
C LEU A 213 10.52 -14.11 11.34
N LEU A 214 10.83 -13.61 12.55
CA LEU A 214 10.57 -12.22 12.91
C LEU A 214 11.40 -11.26 12.04
N TRP A 215 12.69 -11.59 11.84
CA TRP A 215 13.57 -10.82 10.98
C TRP A 215 13.01 -10.71 9.55
N ALA A 216 12.61 -11.83 8.95
CA ALA A 216 12.02 -11.86 7.61
C ALA A 216 10.72 -11.03 7.52
N CYS A 217 9.87 -11.11 8.53
CA CYS A 217 8.59 -10.38 8.60
C CYS A 217 8.76 -8.87 8.81
N LYS A 218 9.96 -8.39 9.10
CA LYS A 218 10.29 -6.96 9.19
C LYS A 218 10.84 -6.43 7.86
N GLY A 219 10.03 -6.46 6.81
CA GLY A 219 10.35 -5.85 5.51
C GLY A 219 10.49 -6.80 4.33
N GLY A 220 10.53 -8.11 4.54
CA GLY A 220 10.70 -9.10 3.47
C GLY A 220 9.60 -10.17 3.40
N GLY A 221 8.51 -10.02 4.15
CA GLY A 221 7.58 -11.10 4.39
C GLY A 221 6.25 -11.11 3.65
N ASN A 222 5.85 -10.07 2.92
CA ASN A 222 4.48 -10.01 2.39
C ASN A 222 4.26 -10.95 1.19
N GLY A 223 3.60 -12.09 1.46
CA GLY A 223 3.23 -13.09 0.45
C GLY A 223 4.39 -13.96 -0.04
N ASN A 224 5.44 -14.16 0.78
CA ASN A 224 6.65 -14.87 0.38
C ASN A 224 6.81 -16.25 1.03
N PHE A 225 6.67 -16.38 2.34
CA PHE A 225 7.15 -17.57 3.08
C PHE A 225 6.04 -18.42 3.66
N GLY A 226 4.91 -17.82 3.98
CA GLY A 226 3.80 -18.44 4.68
C GLY A 226 2.67 -17.45 4.90
N ILE A 227 1.64 -17.93 5.58
CA ILE A 227 0.43 -17.17 5.90
C ILE A 227 0.53 -16.70 7.35
N ILE A 228 0.68 -15.40 7.55
CA ILE A 228 0.66 -14.83 8.90
C ILE A 228 -0.74 -14.97 9.49
N THR A 229 -0.82 -15.48 10.72
CA THR A 229 -2.08 -15.68 11.46
C THR A 229 -2.21 -14.74 12.65
N GLU A 230 -1.10 -14.22 13.17
CA GLU A 230 -1.07 -13.27 14.27
C GLU A 230 0.15 -12.35 14.19
N LEU A 231 -0.03 -11.09 14.58
CA LEU A 231 1.05 -10.10 14.74
C LEU A 231 0.95 -9.50 16.15
N GLU A 232 2.08 -9.34 16.83
CA GLU A 232 2.15 -8.62 18.11
C GLU A 232 3.05 -7.39 17.96
N PHE A 233 2.55 -6.24 18.37
CA PHE A 233 3.26 -4.96 18.28
C PHE A 233 3.50 -4.35 19.66
N LYS A 234 4.68 -3.78 19.87
CA LYS A 234 4.86 -2.72 20.85
C LYS A 234 4.03 -1.52 20.40
N THR A 235 3.21 -0.97 21.32
CA THR A 235 2.46 0.25 21.02
C THR A 235 3.18 1.47 21.60
N HIS A 236 2.84 2.65 21.08
CA HIS A 236 3.37 3.94 21.51
C HIS A 236 2.25 4.82 22.08
N PRO A 237 2.53 5.80 22.95
CA PRO A 237 1.56 6.82 23.31
C PRO A 237 1.03 7.53 22.06
N ALA A 238 -0.28 7.65 21.92
CA ALA A 238 -0.84 8.46 20.86
C ALA A 238 -0.58 9.95 21.13
N PRO A 239 -0.18 10.75 20.14
CA PRO A 239 -0.07 12.19 20.32
C PRO A 239 -1.41 12.78 20.72
N THR A 240 -1.42 13.85 21.51
CA THR A 240 -2.67 14.56 21.84
C THR A 240 -3.22 15.33 20.64
N HIS A 241 -2.33 15.79 19.76
CA HIS A 241 -2.66 16.61 18.60
C HIS A 241 -1.99 16.09 17.33
N PHE A 242 -2.62 16.42 16.22
CA PHE A 242 -2.09 16.23 14.88
C PHE A 242 -2.29 17.54 14.10
N SER A 243 -1.20 18.25 13.85
CA SER A 243 -1.21 19.48 13.10
C SER A 243 -0.97 19.21 11.62
N SER A 244 -1.62 19.97 10.75
CA SER A 244 -1.50 19.85 9.30
C SER A 244 -1.44 21.22 8.64
N HIS A 245 -0.41 21.42 7.82
CA HIS A 245 -0.18 22.62 7.04
C HIS A 245 -0.09 22.25 5.57
N ARG A 246 -0.69 23.03 4.68
CA ARG A 246 -0.67 22.80 3.23
C ARG A 246 -0.39 24.09 2.51
N TYR A 247 0.62 24.07 1.64
CA TYR A 247 1.08 25.18 0.82
C TYR A 247 0.98 24.79 -0.65
N LYS A 248 0.25 25.56 -1.46
CA LYS A 248 0.10 25.28 -2.87
C LYS A 248 0.88 26.29 -3.70
N TYR A 249 1.55 25.79 -4.71
CA TYR A 249 2.30 26.53 -5.71
C TYR A 249 1.68 26.19 -7.07
N ARG A 250 1.11 27.18 -7.75
CA ARG A 250 0.32 26.99 -8.96
C ARG A 250 1.07 27.44 -10.20
N ASN A 251 0.72 26.86 -11.36
CA ASN A 251 1.21 27.24 -12.67
C ASN A 251 2.73 27.25 -12.80
N LEU A 252 3.37 26.26 -12.19
CA LEU A 252 4.82 26.12 -12.22
C LEU A 252 5.28 25.63 -13.60
N THR A 253 6.40 26.19 -14.07
CA THR A 253 7.19 25.61 -15.15
C THR A 253 8.01 24.45 -14.63
N PRO A 254 8.53 23.54 -15.50
CA PRO A 254 9.45 22.49 -15.06
C PRO A 254 10.64 23.03 -14.24
N THR A 255 11.21 24.18 -14.67
CA THR A 255 12.32 24.84 -13.96
C THR A 255 11.90 25.32 -12.58
N SER A 256 10.79 26.05 -12.46
CA SER A 256 10.35 26.56 -11.15
C SER A 256 9.88 25.46 -10.19
N ALA A 257 9.31 24.37 -10.71
CA ALA A 257 8.97 23.17 -9.89
C ALA A 257 10.24 22.49 -9.37
N THR A 258 11.28 22.38 -10.21
CA THR A 258 12.59 21.82 -9.82
C THR A 258 13.29 22.70 -8.77
N GLN A 259 13.30 24.00 -8.95
CA GLN A 259 13.85 24.94 -7.96
C GLN A 259 13.11 24.90 -6.63
N LEU A 260 11.77 24.72 -6.67
CA LEU A 260 10.99 24.55 -5.46
C LEU A 260 11.33 23.23 -4.75
N ALA A 261 11.53 22.13 -5.51
CA ALA A 261 11.97 20.86 -4.95
C ALA A 261 13.37 21.01 -4.29
N GLU A 262 14.34 21.63 -4.96
CA GLU A 262 15.68 21.87 -4.41
C GLU A 262 15.60 22.60 -3.06
N ARG A 263 14.83 23.70 -2.99
CA ARG A 263 14.60 24.44 -1.74
C ARG A 263 13.90 23.57 -0.68
N TRP A 264 12.90 22.79 -1.09
CA TRP A 264 12.20 21.90 -0.16
C TRP A 264 13.15 20.85 0.43
N PHE A 265 13.96 20.18 -0.38
CA PHE A 265 14.97 19.23 0.11
C PHE A 265 15.93 19.88 1.09
N GLU A 266 16.40 21.09 0.80
CA GLU A 266 17.28 21.84 1.70
C GLU A 266 16.61 22.16 3.04
N TRP A 267 15.37 22.65 3.02
CA TRP A 267 14.64 22.96 4.25
C TRP A 267 14.33 21.71 5.07
N MET A 268 14.10 20.57 4.42
CA MET A 268 13.79 19.30 5.11
C MET A 268 14.98 18.69 5.84
N LYS A 269 16.22 19.13 5.60
CA LYS A 269 17.40 18.68 6.36
C LYS A 269 17.28 18.97 7.86
N THR A 270 16.56 20.03 8.22
CA THR A 270 16.35 20.45 9.63
C THR A 270 14.97 20.10 10.15
N LEU A 271 14.18 19.28 9.41
CA LEU A 271 12.84 18.87 9.83
C LEU A 271 12.91 18.04 11.13
N PRO A 272 12.22 18.46 12.21
CA PRO A 272 12.22 17.69 13.46
C PRO A 272 11.56 16.31 13.27
N ASN A 273 11.94 15.33 14.11
CA ASN A 273 11.41 13.97 13.98
C ASN A 273 9.92 13.85 14.32
N THR A 274 9.34 14.80 15.04
CA THR A 274 7.89 14.88 15.30
C THR A 274 7.09 15.30 14.07
N ALA A 275 7.78 15.79 13.03
CA ALA A 275 7.16 16.29 11.81
C ALA A 275 7.47 15.38 10.61
N TYR A 276 6.55 15.40 9.66
CA TYR A 276 6.67 14.77 8.35
C TYR A 276 6.33 15.81 7.27
N SER A 277 6.94 15.69 6.12
CA SER A 277 6.59 16.52 4.96
C SER A 277 6.54 15.69 3.69
N SER A 278 5.69 16.11 2.76
CA SER A 278 5.70 15.62 1.39
C SER A 278 5.63 16.76 0.39
N TRP A 279 6.36 16.60 -0.72
CA TRP A 279 6.32 17.43 -1.91
C TRP A 279 5.52 16.68 -2.97
N VAL A 280 4.39 17.23 -3.42
CA VAL A 280 3.41 16.54 -4.27
C VAL A 280 3.20 17.36 -5.54
N LEU A 281 3.79 16.92 -6.65
CA LEU A 281 3.58 17.48 -7.98
C LEU A 281 2.38 16.80 -8.63
N ASN A 282 1.40 17.58 -9.06
CA ASN A 282 0.23 17.14 -9.84
C ASN A 282 0.03 18.11 -11.02
N GLY A 283 0.27 17.62 -12.23
CA GLY A 283 0.28 18.47 -13.41
C GLY A 283 1.33 19.60 -13.28
N LYS A 284 0.88 20.86 -13.32
CA LYS A 284 1.72 22.06 -13.16
C LYS A 284 1.64 22.67 -11.74
N HIS A 285 1.15 21.91 -10.78
CA HIS A 285 0.94 22.39 -9.42
C HIS A 285 1.72 21.54 -8.41
N VAL A 286 2.29 22.18 -7.41
CA VAL A 286 2.91 21.50 -6.28
C VAL A 286 2.12 21.82 -5.02
N THR A 287 1.85 20.78 -4.23
CA THR A 287 1.35 20.94 -2.86
C THR A 287 2.41 20.42 -1.90
N VAL A 288 2.91 21.27 -1.01
CA VAL A 288 3.73 20.82 0.11
C VAL A 288 2.84 20.62 1.32
N ILE A 289 2.88 19.42 1.87
CA ILE A 289 2.15 19.05 3.10
C ILE A 289 3.19 18.95 4.21
N VAL A 290 2.90 19.52 5.37
CA VAL A 290 3.68 19.33 6.60
C VAL A 290 2.72 18.92 7.69
N THR A 291 3.03 17.81 8.39
CA THR A 291 2.29 17.39 9.58
C THR A 291 3.23 17.38 10.79
N ASP A 292 2.70 17.65 11.96
CA ASP A 292 3.46 17.65 13.21
C ASP A 292 2.61 17.13 14.37
N THR A 293 3.25 16.38 15.26
CA THR A 293 2.62 15.77 16.43
C THR A 293 3.05 16.40 17.75
N SER A 294 3.94 17.39 17.70
CA SER A 294 4.34 18.12 18.90
C SER A 294 3.21 19.02 19.41
N SER A 295 3.15 19.22 20.72
CA SER A 295 2.20 20.17 21.34
C SER A 295 2.48 21.62 20.90
N THR A 296 3.77 21.94 20.75
CA THR A 296 4.26 23.24 20.30
C THR A 296 5.34 23.04 19.23
N PRO A 297 5.18 23.65 18.02
CA PRO A 297 6.17 23.55 16.96
C PRO A 297 7.53 24.11 17.42
N SER A 298 8.61 23.37 17.15
CA SER A 298 9.98 23.81 17.40
C SER A 298 10.36 25.05 16.59
N ALA A 299 11.43 25.75 16.99
CA ALA A 299 11.97 26.89 16.24
C ALA A 299 12.32 26.49 14.79
N ALA A 300 12.94 25.31 14.59
CA ALA A 300 13.27 24.77 13.27
C ALA A 300 12.00 24.58 12.43
N LEU A 301 10.95 23.96 12.98
CA LEU A 301 9.69 23.79 12.26
C LEU A 301 9.03 25.12 11.91
N LYS A 302 9.00 26.08 12.84
CA LYS A 302 8.46 27.43 12.57
C LYS A 302 9.20 28.12 11.41
N ALA A 303 10.53 28.01 11.36
CA ALA A 303 11.34 28.55 10.28
C ALA A 303 11.02 27.90 8.92
N ILE A 304 10.86 26.57 8.89
CA ILE A 304 10.45 25.83 7.68
C ILE A 304 9.07 26.31 7.20
N LEU A 305 8.08 26.37 8.11
CA LEU A 305 6.72 26.81 7.76
C LEU A 305 6.69 28.24 7.24
N ALA A 306 7.50 29.15 7.79
CA ALA A 306 7.64 30.51 7.30
C ALA A 306 8.22 30.56 5.86
N LYS A 307 9.28 29.80 5.57
CA LYS A 307 9.86 29.68 4.23
C LYS A 307 8.87 29.13 3.21
N LEU A 308 8.10 28.09 3.58
CA LEU A 308 7.06 27.53 2.73
C LEU A 308 5.94 28.53 2.45
N LYS A 309 5.52 29.29 3.47
CA LYS A 309 4.48 30.33 3.34
C LYS A 309 4.91 31.45 2.40
N ALA A 310 6.15 31.93 2.50
CA ALA A 310 6.63 33.11 1.74
C ALA A 310 6.59 32.90 0.22
N GLY A 311 6.73 31.68 -0.28
CA GLY A 311 6.72 31.38 -1.73
C GLY A 311 5.42 30.76 -2.23
N ALA A 312 4.43 30.50 -1.37
CA ALA A 312 3.20 29.82 -1.75
C ALA A 312 2.20 30.74 -2.45
N THR A 313 1.57 30.26 -3.53
CA THR A 313 0.46 30.95 -4.20
C THR A 313 -0.82 30.92 -3.35
N GLU A 314 -1.00 29.86 -2.58
CA GLU A 314 -2.15 29.66 -1.69
C GLU A 314 -1.69 28.97 -0.41
N VAL A 315 -2.04 29.53 0.73
CA VAL A 315 -1.81 28.98 2.05
C VAL A 315 -3.14 28.50 2.61
N MET A 316 -3.31 27.20 2.76
CA MET A 316 -4.52 26.68 3.39
C MET A 316 -4.48 26.95 4.90
N THR A 317 -5.64 27.24 5.50
CA THR A 317 -5.76 27.42 6.95
C THR A 317 -5.17 26.23 7.69
N PRO A 318 -4.14 26.42 8.54
CA PRO A 318 -3.56 25.37 9.34
C PRO A 318 -4.60 24.71 10.23
N ARG A 319 -4.49 23.39 10.43
CA ARG A 319 -5.39 22.63 11.30
C ARG A 319 -4.60 21.99 12.40
N LYS A 320 -5.13 22.07 13.60
CA LYS A 320 -4.65 21.36 14.78
C LYS A 320 -5.84 20.58 15.32
N ASP A 321 -5.90 19.30 15.01
CA ASP A 321 -6.99 18.40 15.41
C ASP A 321 -6.52 17.48 16.56
N ALA A 322 -7.47 16.91 17.30
CA ALA A 322 -7.19 15.72 18.12
C ALA A 322 -6.65 14.60 17.23
N PHE A 323 -5.74 13.79 17.74
CA PHE A 323 -4.98 12.78 16.99
C PHE A 323 -5.82 11.97 15.99
N LEU A 324 -6.86 11.27 16.48
CA LEU A 324 -7.66 10.39 15.62
C LEU A 324 -8.38 11.16 14.50
N ARG A 325 -8.94 12.32 14.81
CA ARG A 325 -9.60 13.20 13.82
C ARG A 325 -8.59 13.71 12.78
N GLY A 326 -7.39 14.05 13.22
CA GLY A 326 -6.33 14.53 12.34
C GLY A 326 -5.89 13.48 11.33
N ILE A 327 -5.64 12.24 11.78
CA ILE A 327 -5.22 11.16 10.89
C ILE A 327 -6.35 10.70 9.96
N GLN A 328 -7.60 10.72 10.41
CA GLN A 328 -8.77 10.36 9.59
C GLN A 328 -8.97 11.27 8.37
N ARG A 329 -8.40 12.49 8.37
CA ARG A 329 -8.39 13.37 7.18
C ARG A 329 -7.56 12.81 6.02
N TYR A 330 -6.65 11.88 6.32
CA TYR A 330 -5.74 11.23 5.37
C TYR A 330 -6.11 9.76 5.14
N LYS A 331 -7.33 9.35 5.47
CA LYS A 331 -7.79 7.95 5.40
C LYS A 331 -7.83 7.36 3.98
N GLY A 332 -7.65 8.21 2.95
CA GLY A 332 -7.77 7.81 1.54
C GLY A 332 -9.21 7.52 1.11
N GLY A 333 -9.37 7.10 -0.14
CA GLY A 333 -10.62 6.57 -0.66
C GLY A 333 -10.91 5.20 -0.06
N VAL A 334 -12.21 4.87 0.09
CA VAL A 334 -12.65 3.54 0.57
C VAL A 334 -13.12 2.65 -0.58
N GLU A 335 -13.53 3.26 -1.68
CA GLU A 335 -13.99 2.55 -2.88
C GLU A 335 -12.84 2.19 -3.81
N PRO A 336 -12.87 1.00 -4.41
CA PRO A 336 -11.90 0.60 -5.42
C PRO A 336 -11.86 1.57 -6.60
N MET A 337 -10.66 1.83 -7.12
CA MET A 337 -10.42 2.76 -8.22
C MET A 337 -9.40 2.20 -9.22
N TYR A 338 -9.38 2.78 -10.42
CA TYR A 338 -8.35 2.47 -11.42
C TYR A 338 -7.11 3.32 -11.17
N PHE A 339 -5.95 2.66 -11.05
CA PHE A 339 -4.66 3.34 -10.94
C PHE A 339 -3.49 2.45 -11.37
N LYS A 340 -2.39 3.09 -11.75
CA LYS A 340 -1.06 2.49 -11.86
C LYS A 340 -0.12 3.34 -10.99
N ASN A 341 0.19 2.85 -9.81
CA ASN A 341 1.10 3.51 -8.86
C ASN A 341 2.30 2.60 -8.64
N VAL A 342 3.48 3.19 -8.49
CA VAL A 342 4.75 2.50 -8.28
C VAL A 342 5.67 3.30 -7.37
N SER A 343 6.69 2.66 -6.81
CA SER A 343 7.79 3.36 -6.16
C SER A 343 8.61 4.13 -7.19
N ALA A 344 8.70 5.44 -7.03
CA ALA A 344 9.62 6.27 -7.82
C ALA A 344 11.07 6.25 -7.27
N GLY A 345 11.33 5.36 -6.30
CA GLY A 345 12.64 5.12 -5.71
C GLY A 345 12.90 5.84 -4.40
N TYR A 346 14.02 5.48 -3.80
CA TYR A 346 14.55 6.13 -2.61
C TYR A 346 15.62 7.13 -2.99
N TYR A 347 15.70 8.24 -2.25
CA TYR A 347 16.70 9.29 -2.44
C TYR A 347 17.42 9.60 -1.14
N GLN A 348 18.74 9.85 -1.21
CA GLN A 348 19.51 10.40 -0.09
C GLN A 348 19.28 11.92 0.01
N GLY A 349 19.20 12.58 -1.16
CA GLY A 349 18.98 14.02 -1.26
C GLY A 349 18.55 14.47 -2.65
N PHE A 350 18.51 15.78 -2.85
CA PHE A 350 18.12 16.38 -4.13
C PHE A 350 19.06 16.03 -5.29
N SER A 351 20.36 15.82 -5.02
CA SER A 351 21.35 15.43 -6.02
C SER A 351 20.95 14.21 -6.83
N ASP A 352 20.26 13.25 -6.20
CA ASP A 352 19.90 11.97 -6.84
C ASP A 352 18.89 12.15 -7.98
N ILE A 353 18.04 13.20 -7.89
CA ILE A 353 16.97 13.46 -8.88
C ILE A 353 17.11 14.80 -9.60
N LYS A 354 18.10 15.63 -9.26
CA LYS A 354 18.27 17.00 -9.80
C LYS A 354 18.24 17.02 -11.33
N ALA A 355 19.01 16.17 -11.98
CA ALA A 355 19.11 16.11 -13.43
C ALA A 355 17.84 15.57 -14.11
N LEU A 356 17.06 14.75 -13.42
CA LEU A 356 15.89 14.07 -13.94
C LEU A 356 14.61 14.88 -13.79
N LEU A 357 14.53 15.65 -12.70
CA LEU A 357 13.29 16.29 -12.26
C LEU A 357 12.69 17.27 -13.27
N PRO A 358 13.47 18.11 -14.02
CA PRO A 358 12.89 19.00 -15.04
C PRO A 358 12.10 18.25 -16.11
N THR A 359 12.67 17.15 -16.63
CA THR A 359 12.02 16.31 -17.65
C THR A 359 10.80 15.58 -17.10
N ILE A 360 10.87 15.08 -15.86
CA ILE A 360 9.75 14.44 -15.18
C ILE A 360 8.62 15.46 -14.94
N CYS A 361 8.93 16.67 -14.49
CA CYS A 361 7.95 17.75 -14.34
C CYS A 361 7.27 18.09 -15.66
N GLN A 362 8.03 18.14 -16.77
CA GLN A 362 7.48 18.36 -18.11
C GLN A 362 6.50 17.25 -18.51
N GLN A 363 6.89 15.98 -18.32
CA GLN A 363 6.03 14.83 -18.65
C GLN A 363 4.74 14.83 -17.82
N ILE A 364 4.83 15.04 -16.51
CA ILE A 364 3.67 15.11 -15.62
C ILE A 364 2.77 16.29 -16.00
N GLY A 365 3.36 17.45 -16.33
CA GLY A 365 2.62 18.64 -16.78
C GLY A 365 1.90 18.48 -18.11
N ALA A 366 2.36 17.56 -18.98
CA ALA A 366 1.78 17.22 -20.27
C ALA A 366 0.87 15.97 -20.24
N ALA A 367 0.85 15.23 -19.14
CA ALA A 367 0.09 14.00 -19.03
C ALA A 367 -1.43 14.24 -19.17
N LYS A 368 -2.09 13.40 -19.98
CA LYS A 368 -3.56 13.45 -20.17
C LYS A 368 -4.35 12.79 -19.05
N LEU A 369 -3.70 11.98 -18.23
CA LEU A 369 -4.28 11.36 -17.02
C LEU A 369 -3.73 12.05 -15.78
N THR A 370 -4.47 11.99 -14.67
CA THR A 370 -4.00 12.54 -13.39
C THR A 370 -2.73 11.81 -12.97
N THR A 371 -1.58 12.44 -13.17
CA THR A 371 -0.26 11.88 -12.86
C THR A 371 0.42 12.72 -11.80
N ILE A 372 0.90 12.06 -10.76
CA ILE A 372 1.43 12.67 -9.54
C ILE A 372 2.79 12.07 -9.24
N LEU A 373 3.78 12.93 -8.97
CA LEU A 373 5.00 12.53 -8.27
C LEU A 373 4.92 13.07 -6.85
N GLN A 374 4.91 12.15 -5.89
CA GLN A 374 4.96 12.48 -4.47
C GLN A 374 6.31 12.08 -3.89
N ILE A 375 7.00 12.99 -3.22
CA ILE A 375 8.25 12.71 -2.50
C ILE A 375 7.98 12.92 -1.01
N ASN A 376 8.29 11.89 -0.22
CA ASN A 376 7.99 11.81 1.20
C ASN A 376 9.28 11.88 2.01
N THR A 377 9.30 12.63 3.12
CA THR A 377 10.44 12.61 4.05
C THR A 377 10.47 11.31 4.82
N LEU A 378 11.63 10.69 4.86
CA LEU A 378 12.01 9.61 5.75
C LEU A 378 13.03 10.13 6.79
N GLY A 379 13.97 9.32 7.23
CA GLY A 379 14.98 9.73 8.19
C GLY A 379 14.57 9.54 9.64
N GLY A 380 15.24 10.19 10.57
CA GLY A 380 14.96 10.07 11.99
C GLY A 380 15.11 8.63 12.50
N ALA A 381 14.12 8.10 13.21
CA ALA A 381 14.14 6.76 13.77
C ALA A 381 14.26 5.63 12.73
N ILE A 382 13.86 5.87 11.46
CA ILE A 382 14.03 4.89 10.38
C ILE A 382 15.51 4.61 10.11
N ASN A 383 16.35 5.65 10.17
CA ASN A 383 17.77 5.59 9.83
C ASN A 383 18.65 5.10 10.99
N ASN A 384 18.07 4.46 12.01
CA ASN A 384 18.82 3.86 13.11
C ASN A 384 19.60 2.62 12.61
N PRO A 385 20.94 2.63 12.59
CA PRO A 385 21.74 1.51 12.08
C PRO A 385 21.54 0.20 12.86
N ALA A 386 21.19 0.29 14.17
CA ALA A 386 20.93 -0.89 14.99
C ALA A 386 19.75 -1.73 14.50
N LEU A 387 18.85 -1.14 13.72
CA LEU A 387 17.69 -1.85 13.15
C LEU A 387 18.05 -2.68 11.90
N GLU A 388 19.19 -2.45 11.26
CA GLU A 388 19.60 -3.22 10.07
C GLU A 388 19.80 -4.70 10.36
N ALA A 389 20.39 -5.04 11.51
CA ALA A 389 20.60 -6.43 11.91
C ALA A 389 19.30 -7.15 12.26
N THR A 390 18.28 -6.42 12.73
CA THR A 390 17.03 -6.97 13.27
C THR A 390 15.87 -7.01 12.27
N ALA A 391 16.08 -6.53 11.04
CA ALA A 391 15.02 -6.40 10.03
C ALA A 391 15.53 -6.71 8.63
N ALA A 392 14.71 -7.35 7.82
CA ALA A 392 14.99 -7.58 6.40
C ALA A 392 14.86 -6.31 5.54
N TYR A 393 14.24 -5.25 6.05
CA TYR A 393 14.09 -3.97 5.36
C TYR A 393 15.47 -3.29 5.15
N PRO A 394 15.95 -3.09 3.90
CA PRO A 394 17.34 -2.72 3.65
C PRO A 394 17.58 -1.21 3.47
N HIS A 395 16.53 -0.39 3.31
CA HIS A 395 16.63 0.98 2.80
C HIS A 395 16.70 2.04 3.91
N ARG A 396 17.52 1.79 4.94
CA ARG A 396 17.57 2.67 6.11
C ARG A 396 18.46 3.91 5.95
N ALA A 397 19.35 3.91 4.94
CA ALA A 397 20.24 5.05 4.69
C ALA A 397 19.57 6.22 3.94
N PHE A 398 18.35 6.02 3.42
CA PHE A 398 17.69 7.02 2.59
C PHE A 398 16.87 8.02 3.42
N GLY A 399 16.91 9.28 3.01
CA GLY A 399 16.15 10.37 3.63
C GLY A 399 14.77 10.62 3.02
N TYR A 400 14.51 10.07 1.82
CA TYR A 400 13.29 10.35 1.07
C TYR A 400 12.82 9.13 0.29
N LEU A 401 11.50 9.08 0.05
CA LEU A 401 10.84 8.05 -0.76
C LEU A 401 9.92 8.72 -1.78
N GLY A 402 10.12 8.39 -3.05
CA GLY A 402 9.26 8.78 -4.16
C GLY A 402 8.15 7.77 -4.43
N GLU A 403 6.96 8.27 -4.76
CA GLU A 403 5.83 7.51 -5.28
C GLU A 403 5.34 8.17 -6.58
N LEU A 404 5.27 7.42 -7.67
CA LEU A 404 4.66 7.83 -8.93
C LEU A 404 3.27 7.23 -9.01
N GLN A 405 2.27 8.08 -9.25
CA GLN A 405 0.87 7.70 -9.20
C GLN A 405 0.17 8.16 -10.48
N THR A 406 -0.60 7.29 -11.11
CA THR A 406 -1.46 7.65 -12.24
C THR A 406 -2.86 7.10 -12.02
N TYR A 407 -3.84 8.01 -11.91
CA TYR A 407 -5.26 7.70 -11.68
C TYR A 407 -6.08 7.93 -12.93
N TYR A 408 -7.12 7.12 -13.13
CA TYR A 408 -8.00 7.20 -14.28
C TYR A 408 -9.40 6.61 -14.00
N ASP A 409 -10.38 6.87 -14.89
CA ASP A 409 -11.79 6.56 -14.61
C ASP A 409 -12.30 5.31 -15.34
N LYS A 410 -11.67 4.93 -16.47
CA LYS A 410 -12.18 3.87 -17.35
C LYS A 410 -11.11 2.82 -17.62
N ALA A 411 -11.50 1.54 -17.66
CA ALA A 411 -10.61 0.42 -17.97
C ALA A 411 -9.85 0.60 -19.31
N THR A 412 -10.46 1.27 -20.30
CA THR A 412 -9.84 1.56 -21.60
C THR A 412 -8.60 2.46 -21.51
N GLN A 413 -8.40 3.17 -20.41
CA GLN A 413 -7.26 4.06 -20.16
C GLN A 413 -6.06 3.32 -19.52
N THR A 414 -6.21 2.04 -19.19
CA THR A 414 -5.16 1.25 -18.49
C THR A 414 -3.83 1.29 -19.22
N LYS A 415 -3.81 0.97 -20.54
CA LYS A 415 -2.57 0.96 -21.34
C LYS A 415 -1.89 2.34 -21.36
N GLN A 416 -2.69 3.42 -21.42
CA GLN A 416 -2.15 4.79 -21.37
C GLN A 416 -1.52 5.09 -20.02
N ALA A 417 -2.16 4.70 -18.90
CA ALA A 417 -1.61 4.88 -17.54
C ALA A 417 -0.31 4.09 -17.36
N GLU A 418 -0.26 2.85 -17.82
CA GLU A 418 0.94 2.00 -17.78
C GLU A 418 2.08 2.62 -18.61
N GLN A 419 1.80 3.16 -19.79
CA GLN A 419 2.80 3.80 -20.63
C GLN A 419 3.38 5.06 -19.97
N ILE A 420 2.53 5.94 -19.39
CA ILE A 420 2.99 7.14 -18.67
C ILE A 420 3.95 6.75 -17.53
N VAL A 421 3.57 5.74 -16.74
CA VAL A 421 4.41 5.26 -15.62
C VAL A 421 5.70 4.65 -16.12
N ARG A 422 5.67 3.81 -17.16
CA ARG A 422 6.85 3.18 -17.78
C ARG A 422 7.85 4.23 -18.27
N ASP A 423 7.38 5.27 -18.95
CA ASP A 423 8.23 6.32 -19.52
C ASP A 423 8.97 7.12 -18.43
N ILE A 424 8.28 7.43 -17.31
CA ILE A 424 8.88 8.15 -16.19
C ILE A 424 9.81 7.21 -15.40
N GLN A 425 9.37 5.97 -15.13
CA GLN A 425 10.16 4.98 -14.40
C GLN A 425 11.44 4.60 -15.15
N GLY A 426 11.38 4.49 -16.48
CA GLY A 426 12.54 4.27 -17.33
C GLY A 426 13.61 5.38 -17.20
N LYS A 427 13.17 6.65 -17.08
CA LYS A 427 14.11 7.78 -16.83
C LYS A 427 14.72 7.73 -15.44
N LEU A 428 13.93 7.39 -14.41
CA LEU A 428 14.45 7.22 -13.05
C LEU A 428 15.49 6.12 -13.01
N THR A 429 15.21 4.97 -13.62
CA THR A 429 16.15 3.83 -13.70
C THR A 429 17.43 4.19 -14.47
N ALA A 430 17.31 4.82 -15.64
CA ALA A 430 18.45 5.27 -16.45
C ALA A 430 19.28 6.33 -15.72
N GLY A 431 18.64 7.16 -14.89
CA GLY A 431 19.30 8.14 -14.01
C GLY A 431 19.91 7.57 -12.74
N GLY A 432 19.93 6.24 -12.57
CA GLY A 432 20.62 5.59 -11.47
C GLY A 432 19.77 5.34 -10.21
N ILE A 433 18.47 5.57 -10.24
CA ILE A 433 17.57 5.24 -9.13
C ILE A 433 17.33 3.71 -9.12
N LYS A 434 17.96 3.02 -8.16
CA LYS A 434 17.99 1.55 -8.08
C LYS A 434 17.26 0.96 -6.88
N ALA A 435 17.09 1.73 -5.79
CA ALA A 435 16.42 1.27 -4.58
C ALA A 435 14.94 1.65 -4.61
N HIS A 436 14.05 0.70 -4.35
CA HIS A 436 12.60 0.88 -4.46
C HIS A 436 11.86 0.28 -3.27
N TYR A 437 10.67 0.84 -2.97
CA TYR A 437 9.86 0.41 -1.84
C TYR A 437 8.97 -0.78 -2.21
N ARG A 438 9.14 -1.89 -1.46
CA ARG A 438 8.43 -3.14 -1.73
C ARG A 438 6.90 -3.05 -1.66
N ASN A 439 6.35 -2.14 -0.84
CA ASN A 439 4.90 -1.96 -0.76
C ASN A 439 4.33 -1.07 -1.88
N TYR A 440 5.17 -0.48 -2.71
CA TYR A 440 4.82 0.21 -3.96
C TYR A 440 5.41 -0.54 -5.15
N PRO A 441 5.00 -1.81 -5.35
CA PRO A 441 5.62 -2.65 -6.38
C PRO A 441 5.34 -2.12 -7.77
N ASP A 442 6.27 -2.40 -8.68
CA ASP A 442 6.11 -2.29 -10.11
C ASP A 442 6.42 -3.64 -10.75
N ALA A 443 5.42 -4.27 -11.38
CA ALA A 443 5.59 -5.58 -12.00
C ALA A 443 6.60 -5.58 -13.14
N GLU A 444 6.88 -4.39 -13.73
CA GLU A 444 7.83 -4.21 -14.83
C GLU A 444 9.24 -3.81 -14.35
N LEU A 445 9.46 -3.65 -13.04
CA LEU A 445 10.76 -3.25 -12.51
C LEU A 445 11.80 -4.36 -12.71
N PRO A 446 12.88 -4.11 -13.50
CA PRO A 446 13.96 -5.07 -13.64
C PRO A 446 14.77 -5.16 -12.33
N ASN A 447 15.38 -6.34 -12.08
CA ASN A 447 16.22 -6.58 -10.89
C ASN A 447 15.50 -6.22 -9.57
N TRP A 448 14.18 -6.42 -9.50
CA TRP A 448 13.36 -6.09 -8.35
C TRP A 448 13.85 -6.76 -7.06
N GLU A 449 14.50 -7.91 -7.15
CA GLU A 449 15.10 -8.62 -6.03
C GLU A 449 16.08 -7.73 -5.26
N THR A 450 17.01 -7.14 -5.98
CA THR A 450 17.99 -6.20 -5.41
C THR A 450 17.33 -4.86 -5.07
N ALA A 451 16.43 -4.39 -5.93
CA ALA A 451 15.79 -3.09 -5.74
C ALA A 451 14.94 -3.03 -4.46
N TYR A 452 14.23 -4.12 -4.12
CA TYR A 452 13.38 -4.18 -2.92
C TYR A 452 14.09 -4.69 -1.69
N TYR A 453 15.00 -5.65 -1.82
CA TYR A 453 15.55 -6.40 -0.69
C TYR A 453 17.06 -6.22 -0.49
N GLY A 454 17.78 -5.63 -1.47
CA GLY A 454 19.22 -5.37 -1.36
C GLY A 454 20.00 -6.57 -0.87
N LYS A 455 20.86 -6.35 0.11
CA LYS A 455 21.71 -7.40 0.74
C LYS A 455 20.92 -8.46 1.51
N SER A 456 19.64 -8.22 1.80
CA SER A 456 18.79 -9.18 2.54
C SER A 456 18.30 -10.34 1.66
N TYR A 457 18.32 -10.19 0.32
CA TYR A 457 17.69 -11.14 -0.60
C TYR A 457 18.20 -12.59 -0.47
N PRO A 458 19.52 -12.88 -0.41
CA PRO A 458 19.98 -14.26 -0.27
C PRO A 458 19.51 -14.96 1.01
N ARG A 459 19.45 -14.22 2.15
CA ARG A 459 18.92 -14.76 3.41
C ARG A 459 17.40 -15.01 3.31
N LEU A 460 16.65 -14.15 2.62
CA LEU A 460 15.24 -14.38 2.35
C LEU A 460 15.01 -15.61 1.49
N GLN A 461 15.87 -15.90 0.49
CA GLN A 461 15.81 -17.12 -0.31
C GLN A 461 16.03 -18.38 0.53
N ALA A 462 16.98 -18.35 1.48
CA ALA A 462 17.20 -19.48 2.39
C ALA A 462 15.93 -19.77 3.22
N LEU A 463 15.26 -18.74 3.72
CA LEU A 463 14.00 -18.88 4.45
C LEU A 463 12.85 -19.34 3.56
N LYS A 464 12.80 -18.88 2.29
CA LYS A 464 11.82 -19.38 1.32
C LYS A 464 11.95 -20.88 1.12
N ARG A 465 13.16 -21.38 0.90
CA ARG A 465 13.43 -22.84 0.80
C ARG A 465 13.04 -23.62 2.06
N GLN A 466 13.20 -23.01 3.23
CA GLN A 466 12.84 -23.63 4.50
C GLN A 466 11.33 -23.74 4.69
N PHE A 467 10.60 -22.61 4.47
CA PHE A 467 9.18 -22.50 4.81
C PHE A 467 8.23 -22.86 3.68
N ASP A 468 8.64 -22.67 2.43
CA ASP A 468 7.79 -22.94 1.26
C ASP A 468 8.62 -23.55 0.10
N PRO A 469 9.21 -24.75 0.30
CA PRO A 469 10.10 -25.37 -0.69
C PRO A 469 9.40 -25.72 -2.01
N ASP A 470 8.09 -25.94 -1.99
CA ASP A 470 7.29 -26.23 -3.18
C ASP A 470 6.84 -24.96 -3.90
N ASN A 471 7.24 -23.78 -3.40
CA ASN A 471 6.85 -22.47 -3.92
C ASN A 471 5.33 -22.34 -4.12
N LEU A 472 4.57 -22.86 -3.15
CA LEU A 472 3.12 -22.86 -3.17
C LEU A 472 2.57 -21.43 -3.01
N ILE A 473 3.16 -20.65 -2.09
CA ILE A 473 2.77 -19.27 -1.77
C ILE A 473 3.60 -18.31 -2.62
N ARG A 474 3.01 -17.80 -3.71
CA ARG A 474 3.75 -17.00 -4.67
C ARG A 474 2.93 -15.95 -5.39
N HIS A 475 3.63 -14.94 -5.89
CA HIS A 475 3.20 -13.93 -6.85
C HIS A 475 4.39 -13.60 -7.77
N PRO A 476 4.22 -12.81 -8.86
CA PRO A 476 5.29 -12.59 -9.85
C PRO A 476 6.63 -12.08 -9.28
N GLN A 477 6.59 -11.30 -8.20
CA GLN A 477 7.78 -10.78 -7.52
C GLN A 477 7.90 -11.31 -6.07
N SER A 478 7.47 -12.55 -5.81
CA SER A 478 7.78 -13.24 -4.55
C SER A 478 9.25 -13.69 -4.52
N VAL A 479 9.80 -13.83 -3.32
CA VAL A 479 11.16 -14.35 -3.14
C VAL A 479 11.25 -15.72 -3.81
N LYS A 480 12.25 -15.89 -4.69
CA LYS A 480 12.50 -17.12 -5.45
C LYS A 480 13.19 -18.18 -4.57
N LEU A 481 13.06 -19.44 -4.93
CA LEU A 481 13.75 -20.57 -4.31
C LEU A 481 15.26 -20.52 -4.55
#